data_96378caf47b8b93fea65a973f70e6401
#
_entry.id   96378caf47b8b93fea65a973f70e6401
#
_cell.length_a   1.000
_cell.length_b   1.000
_cell.length_c   1.000
_cell.angle_alpha   90.00
_cell.angle_beta   90.00
_cell.angle_gamma   90.00
#
_symmetry.space_group_name_H-M   'P 1'
#
loop_
_entity.id
_entity.type
_entity.pdbx_description
1 polymer ?
#
loop_
_entity_poly.entity_id
_entity_poly.type
_entity_poly.pdbx_seq_one_letter_code
_entity_poly.pdbx_strand_id
1 'polypeptide(L)'
;MPASEVLAQPLSRRLGLLLLRRGSLLAFVAILAVFAVSAPNFLSPGNIANVFAQSAILGILASGLTCVVIGGGSNVVSGGLDLSLAANLGLCAAVYSSLNNAGLQGWESIGLTLLCGLAVGALNGITVVVLRLPPLLATLASMNLIAGLELVLTHNSVLPTDSALLDILANGEWLQVPVLAWVLLVVALLLGLLIQHSPYGLRLYAVGEYPEAARAAGLGVGRYVFSSYLIAGLCAATAAFCSSAYFSGSTTGSGELLLSVVAIAFLGGVFSRRLVANIPGTLLATLLLGFLINGFQLLNIASFWVNGVQGVLILLVVAMSSALRKEEGGL
;
A
#
# COMPACT_ATOMS: atom_id res chain seq x y z
N MET A 1 16.66 -6.31 25.96
CA MET A 1 17.28 -7.43 26.70
C MET A 1 18.77 -7.40 26.47
N PRO A 2 19.62 -7.46 27.49
CA PRO A 2 21.07 -7.55 27.33
C PRO A 2 21.47 -8.89 26.69
N ALA A 3 22.57 -8.90 25.93
CA ALA A 3 23.02 -10.06 25.14
C ALA A 3 23.24 -11.33 25.98
N SER A 4 23.49 -11.18 27.28
CA SER A 4 23.69 -12.28 28.23
C SER A 4 22.43 -13.10 28.56
N GLU A 5 21.24 -12.46 28.53
CA GLU A 5 19.98 -13.17 28.78
C GLU A 5 19.50 -13.99 27.56
N VAL A 6 19.89 -13.57 26.36
CA VAL A 6 19.59 -14.31 25.11
C VAL A 6 20.38 -15.62 25.06
N LEU A 7 21.55 -15.69 25.69
CA LEU A 7 22.41 -16.88 25.70
C LEU A 7 21.92 -17.99 26.66
N ALA A 8 21.06 -17.68 27.62
CA ALA A 8 20.53 -18.63 28.61
C ALA A 8 19.23 -19.34 28.17
N GLN A 9 18.64 -18.99 27.00
CA GLN A 9 17.40 -19.60 26.54
C GLN A 9 17.65 -20.94 25.80
N PRO A 10 16.75 -21.93 25.92
CA PRO A 10 16.85 -23.19 25.21
C PRO A 10 16.88 -22.99 23.68
N LEU A 11 17.63 -23.85 23.00
CA LEU A 11 17.92 -23.75 21.56
C LEU A 11 16.64 -23.66 20.71
N SER A 12 15.58 -24.37 21.13
CA SER A 12 14.25 -24.34 20.52
C SER A 12 13.60 -22.95 20.54
N ARG A 13 13.76 -22.21 21.65
CA ARG A 13 13.22 -20.86 21.80
C ARG A 13 14.03 -19.83 21.01
N ARG A 14 15.34 -20.01 20.88
CA ARG A 14 16.22 -19.18 20.02
C ARG A 14 15.91 -19.40 18.54
N LEU A 15 15.72 -20.66 18.12
CA LEU A 15 15.30 -21.00 16.76
C LEU A 15 13.92 -20.45 16.45
N GLY A 16 12.96 -20.55 17.39
CA GLY A 16 11.63 -19.96 17.27
C GLY A 16 11.69 -18.44 17.09
N LEU A 17 12.49 -17.71 17.89
CA LEU A 17 12.66 -16.26 17.77
C LEU A 17 13.40 -15.84 16.50
N LEU A 18 14.37 -16.63 16.02
CA LEU A 18 15.06 -16.40 14.76
C LEU A 18 14.13 -16.66 13.56
N LEU A 19 13.33 -17.72 13.63
CA LEU A 19 12.31 -18.02 12.63
C LEU A 19 11.20 -16.95 12.60
N LEU A 20 10.77 -16.45 13.76
CA LEU A 20 9.81 -15.34 13.84
C LEU A 20 10.40 -14.02 13.31
N ARG A 21 11.66 -13.73 13.58
CA ARG A 21 12.33 -12.49 13.12
C ARG A 21 12.82 -12.52 11.68
N ARG A 22 13.13 -13.68 11.12
CA ARG A 22 13.63 -13.86 9.75
C ARG A 22 12.73 -14.75 8.89
N GLY A 23 11.69 -15.33 9.45
CA GLY A 23 10.80 -16.28 8.78
C GLY A 23 10.10 -15.67 7.57
N SER A 24 9.72 -14.39 7.65
CA SER A 24 9.12 -13.67 6.52
C SER A 24 10.09 -13.52 5.34
N LEU A 25 11.37 -13.20 5.60
CA LEU A 25 12.38 -13.13 4.56
C LEU A 25 12.73 -14.52 4.01
N LEU A 26 12.82 -15.54 4.88
CA LEU A 26 13.04 -16.91 4.45
C LEU A 26 11.87 -17.44 3.61
N ALA A 27 10.63 -17.16 3.99
CA ALA A 27 9.46 -17.48 3.21
C ALA A 27 9.48 -16.77 1.84
N PHE A 28 9.86 -15.50 1.81
CA PHE A 28 10.03 -14.76 0.56
C PHE A 28 11.06 -15.42 -0.35
N VAL A 29 12.26 -15.70 0.16
CA VAL A 29 13.33 -16.37 -0.59
C VAL A 29 12.90 -17.77 -1.06
N ALA A 30 12.18 -18.53 -0.23
CA ALA A 30 11.67 -19.84 -0.60
C ALA A 30 10.66 -19.76 -1.75
N ILE A 31 9.72 -18.80 -1.72
CA ILE A 31 8.76 -18.55 -2.81
C ILE A 31 9.50 -18.20 -4.10
N LEU A 32 10.46 -17.28 -4.04
CA LEU A 32 11.28 -16.92 -5.20
C LEU A 32 12.04 -18.14 -5.77
N ALA A 33 12.62 -18.97 -4.89
CA ALA A 33 13.35 -20.18 -5.31
C ALA A 33 12.43 -21.18 -6.01
N VAL A 34 11.20 -21.38 -5.50
CA VAL A 34 10.21 -22.26 -6.15
C VAL A 34 9.88 -21.76 -7.55
N PHE A 35 9.58 -20.47 -7.72
CA PHE A 35 9.26 -19.92 -9.04
C PHE A 35 10.49 -19.87 -9.97
N ALA A 36 11.69 -19.62 -9.43
CA ALA A 36 12.93 -19.63 -10.21
C ALA A 36 13.21 -20.98 -10.86
N VAL A 37 12.81 -22.08 -10.18
CA VAL A 37 12.97 -23.45 -10.71
C VAL A 37 11.80 -23.86 -11.60
N SER A 38 10.57 -23.42 -11.27
CA SER A 38 9.33 -23.92 -11.89
C SER A 38 8.84 -23.05 -13.04
N ALA A 39 9.10 -21.75 -13.05
CA ALA A 39 8.58 -20.83 -14.05
C ALA A 39 9.66 -20.41 -15.07
N PRO A 40 9.43 -20.60 -16.37
CA PRO A 40 10.37 -20.19 -17.42
C PRO A 40 10.62 -18.68 -17.38
N ASN A 41 11.87 -18.26 -17.55
CA ASN A 41 12.28 -16.85 -17.60
C ASN A 41 11.93 -15.99 -16.35
N PHE A 42 11.55 -16.61 -15.22
CA PHE A 42 11.16 -15.90 -14.00
C PHE A 42 12.24 -14.90 -13.53
N LEU A 43 13.52 -15.30 -13.55
CA LEU A 43 14.65 -14.45 -13.15
C LEU A 43 15.26 -13.66 -14.32
N SER A 44 14.63 -13.62 -15.51
CA SER A 44 15.15 -12.78 -16.59
C SER A 44 15.07 -11.30 -16.23
N PRO A 45 16.06 -10.47 -16.65
CA PRO A 45 16.05 -9.03 -16.36
C PRO A 45 14.76 -8.33 -16.80
N GLY A 46 14.24 -8.68 -17.97
CA GLY A 46 12.98 -8.14 -18.48
C GLY A 46 11.78 -8.52 -17.63
N ASN A 47 11.70 -9.77 -17.13
CA ASN A 47 10.61 -10.17 -16.25
C ASN A 47 10.71 -9.50 -14.89
N ILE A 48 11.91 -9.36 -14.31
CA ILE A 48 12.13 -8.64 -13.06
C ILE A 48 11.69 -7.18 -13.22
N ALA A 49 12.08 -6.50 -14.30
CA ALA A 49 11.66 -5.14 -14.61
C ALA A 49 10.13 -5.03 -14.72
N ASN A 50 9.48 -6.02 -15.35
CA ASN A 50 8.03 -6.12 -15.48
C ASN A 50 7.33 -6.28 -14.12
N VAL A 51 7.87 -7.13 -13.23
CA VAL A 51 7.34 -7.29 -11.86
C VAL A 51 7.37 -5.95 -11.10
N PHE A 52 8.46 -5.19 -11.20
CA PHE A 52 8.54 -3.86 -10.57
C PHE A 52 7.51 -2.90 -11.16
N ALA A 53 7.31 -2.88 -12.48
CA ALA A 53 6.31 -2.04 -13.13
C ALA A 53 4.88 -2.39 -12.70
N GLN A 54 4.51 -3.67 -12.71
CA GLN A 54 3.20 -4.14 -12.26
C GLN A 54 2.98 -3.87 -10.75
N SER A 55 4.03 -3.97 -9.96
CA SER A 55 3.98 -3.71 -8.52
C SER A 55 3.81 -2.23 -8.16
N ALA A 56 4.03 -1.31 -9.12
CA ALA A 56 4.00 0.12 -8.84
C ALA A 56 2.62 0.57 -8.30
N ILE A 57 1.54 0.14 -8.93
CA ILE A 57 0.18 0.52 -8.56
C ILE A 57 -0.13 0.10 -7.12
N LEU A 58 0.05 -1.19 -6.81
CA LEU A 58 -0.22 -1.75 -5.49
C LEU A 58 0.73 -1.18 -4.43
N GLY A 59 2.00 -1.01 -4.75
CA GLY A 59 3.01 -0.52 -3.83
C GLY A 59 2.82 0.94 -3.42
N ILE A 60 2.42 1.80 -4.37
CA ILE A 60 2.12 3.21 -4.08
C ILE A 60 0.87 3.30 -3.20
N LEU A 61 -0.21 2.59 -3.54
CA LEU A 61 -1.43 2.54 -2.71
C LEU A 61 -1.15 2.00 -1.31
N ALA A 62 -0.43 0.89 -1.21
CA ALA A 62 -0.10 0.27 0.07
C ALA A 62 0.80 1.16 0.93
N SER A 63 1.70 1.94 0.30
CA SER A 63 2.52 2.92 1.02
C SER A 63 1.66 4.05 1.59
N GLY A 64 0.64 4.51 0.85
CA GLY A 64 -0.37 5.44 1.35
C GLY A 64 -1.15 4.87 2.54
N LEU A 65 -1.66 3.64 2.40
CA LEU A 65 -2.36 2.96 3.49
C LEU A 65 -1.46 2.76 4.71
N THR A 66 -0.18 2.42 4.51
CA THR A 66 0.79 2.28 5.59
C THR A 66 0.93 3.57 6.42
N CYS A 67 0.90 4.75 5.78
CA CYS A 67 0.90 6.04 6.50
C CYS A 67 -0.35 6.21 7.37
N VAL A 68 -1.52 5.81 6.89
CA VAL A 68 -2.78 5.85 7.66
C VAL A 68 -2.73 4.87 8.83
N VAL A 69 -2.24 3.65 8.61
CA VAL A 69 -2.06 2.64 9.67
C VAL A 69 -1.10 3.13 10.75
N ILE A 70 0.01 3.77 10.37
CA ILE A 70 0.95 4.36 11.34
C ILE A 70 0.27 5.46 12.16
N GLY A 71 -0.46 6.38 11.49
CA GLY A 71 -1.08 7.54 12.16
C GLY A 71 -2.29 7.22 13.02
N GLY A 72 -3.04 6.19 12.66
CA GLY A 72 -4.24 5.76 13.40
C GLY A 72 -4.02 4.63 14.40
N GLY A 73 -2.80 4.08 14.44
CA GLY A 73 -2.46 2.96 15.31
C GLY A 73 -2.69 1.59 14.70
N SER A 74 -1.98 0.62 15.22
CA SER A 74 -1.90 -0.75 14.71
C SER A 74 -3.10 -1.64 15.07
N ASN A 75 -4.14 -1.11 15.70
CA ASN A 75 -5.36 -1.87 16.00
C ASN A 75 -6.24 -1.95 14.75
N VAL A 76 -6.47 -3.16 14.24
CA VAL A 76 -7.23 -3.40 13.00
C VAL A 76 -8.68 -2.91 13.09
N VAL A 77 -9.29 -2.89 14.27
CA VAL A 77 -10.71 -2.53 14.46
C VAL A 77 -10.90 -1.03 14.74
N SER A 78 -10.05 -0.47 15.59
CA SER A 78 -10.14 0.94 16.02
C SER A 78 -9.02 1.84 15.49
N GLY A 79 -8.05 1.26 14.79
CA GLY A 79 -6.88 1.94 14.24
C GLY A 79 -7.13 2.57 12.87
N GLY A 80 -6.08 3.14 12.30
CA GLY A 80 -6.14 3.80 11.00
C GLY A 80 -6.27 2.80 9.86
N LEU A 81 -7.43 2.79 9.22
CA LEU A 81 -7.66 2.08 7.97
C LEU A 81 -8.35 3.03 6.99
N ASP A 82 -7.95 2.96 5.74
CA ASP A 82 -8.62 3.63 4.63
C ASP A 82 -9.01 2.61 3.56
N LEU A 83 -10.27 2.19 3.61
CA LEU A 83 -10.82 1.24 2.65
C LEU A 83 -11.19 1.91 1.32
N SER A 84 -11.22 3.25 1.27
CA SER A 84 -11.58 3.99 0.06
C SER A 84 -10.43 4.15 -0.93
N LEU A 85 -9.19 3.80 -0.56
CA LEU A 85 -8.00 4.06 -1.37
C LEU A 85 -8.07 3.49 -2.78
N ALA A 86 -8.56 2.26 -2.93
CA ALA A 86 -8.71 1.63 -4.23
C ALA A 86 -9.81 2.31 -5.07
N ALA A 87 -10.94 2.70 -4.45
CA ALA A 87 -11.97 3.48 -5.12
C ALA A 87 -11.48 4.91 -5.48
N ASN A 88 -10.66 5.51 -4.61
CA ASN A 88 -10.04 6.82 -4.88
C ASN A 88 -9.10 6.75 -6.10
N LEU A 89 -8.31 5.68 -6.24
CA LEU A 89 -7.54 5.43 -7.46
C LEU A 89 -8.45 5.39 -8.69
N GLY A 90 -9.55 4.62 -8.63
CA GLY A 90 -10.50 4.50 -9.74
C GLY A 90 -11.11 5.84 -10.12
N LEU A 91 -11.59 6.60 -9.14
CA LEU A 91 -12.14 7.94 -9.38
C LEU A 91 -11.08 8.88 -9.98
N CYS A 92 -9.86 8.88 -9.46
CA CYS A 92 -8.76 9.69 -10.01
C CYS A 92 -8.42 9.30 -11.45
N ALA A 93 -8.39 8.00 -11.79
CA ALA A 93 -8.18 7.54 -13.16
C ALA A 93 -9.34 7.98 -14.08
N ALA A 94 -10.58 7.89 -13.61
CA ALA A 94 -11.74 8.35 -14.34
C ALA A 94 -11.71 9.88 -14.58
N VAL A 95 -11.36 10.67 -13.56
CA VAL A 95 -11.20 12.13 -13.66
C VAL A 95 -10.11 12.48 -14.66
N TYR A 96 -8.95 11.85 -14.56
CA TYR A 96 -7.83 12.09 -15.49
C TYR A 96 -8.23 11.80 -16.94
N SER A 97 -8.85 10.64 -17.16
CA SER A 97 -9.31 10.22 -18.49
C SER A 97 -10.38 11.16 -19.06
N SER A 98 -11.37 11.53 -18.24
CA SER A 98 -12.43 12.45 -18.65
C SER A 98 -11.91 13.84 -19.00
N LEU A 99 -10.96 14.38 -18.21
CA LEU A 99 -10.35 15.69 -18.48
C LEU A 99 -9.57 15.68 -19.78
N ASN A 100 -8.73 14.66 -20.03
CA ASN A 100 -7.98 14.55 -21.27
C ASN A 100 -8.90 14.40 -22.49
N ASN A 101 -9.95 13.58 -22.39
CA ASN A 101 -10.93 13.39 -23.46
C ASN A 101 -11.77 14.67 -23.74
N ALA A 102 -11.91 15.54 -22.73
CA ALA A 102 -12.52 16.86 -22.86
C ALA A 102 -11.57 17.93 -23.43
N GLY A 103 -10.30 17.57 -23.70
CA GLY A 103 -9.30 18.49 -24.26
C GLY A 103 -8.43 19.23 -23.23
N LEU A 104 -8.66 19.03 -21.92
CA LEU A 104 -7.76 19.53 -20.88
C LEU A 104 -6.58 18.57 -20.73
N GLN A 105 -5.43 18.95 -21.25
CA GLN A 105 -4.22 18.10 -21.28
C GLN A 105 -3.08 18.73 -20.47
N GLY A 106 -2.03 17.95 -20.24
CA GLY A 106 -0.82 18.41 -19.58
C GLY A 106 -1.00 18.68 -18.08
N TRP A 107 -0.45 19.79 -17.60
CA TRP A 107 -0.40 20.08 -16.16
C TRP A 107 -1.75 20.35 -15.52
N GLU A 108 -2.74 20.79 -16.30
CA GLU A 108 -4.09 21.06 -15.80
C GLU A 108 -4.78 19.75 -15.39
N SER A 109 -4.79 18.74 -16.26
CA SER A 109 -5.39 17.44 -15.95
C SER A 109 -4.65 16.73 -14.80
N ILE A 110 -3.31 16.82 -14.77
CA ILE A 110 -2.50 16.28 -13.68
C ILE A 110 -2.86 16.96 -12.36
N GLY A 111 -2.87 18.30 -12.33
CA GLY A 111 -3.17 19.07 -11.12
C GLY A 111 -4.57 18.80 -10.58
N LEU A 112 -5.59 18.76 -11.44
CA LEU A 112 -6.98 18.47 -11.06
C LEU A 112 -7.14 17.03 -10.54
N THR A 113 -6.44 16.07 -11.12
CA THR A 113 -6.45 14.69 -10.64
C THR A 113 -5.81 14.56 -9.26
N LEU A 114 -4.67 15.23 -9.02
CA LEU A 114 -4.04 15.27 -7.70
C LEU A 114 -4.93 15.94 -6.65
N LEU A 115 -5.61 17.03 -7.03
CA LEU A 115 -6.60 17.70 -6.17
C LEU A 115 -7.81 16.79 -5.87
N CYS A 116 -8.27 15.99 -6.84
CA CYS A 116 -9.31 15.00 -6.61
C CYS A 116 -8.88 13.98 -5.54
N GLY A 117 -7.70 13.38 -5.67
CA GLY A 117 -7.20 12.44 -4.68
C GLY A 117 -7.03 13.06 -3.29
N LEU A 118 -6.52 14.30 -3.23
CA LEU A 118 -6.44 15.09 -1.99
C LEU A 118 -7.82 15.37 -1.39
N ALA A 119 -8.82 15.72 -2.21
CA ALA A 119 -10.16 16.00 -1.74
C ALA A 119 -10.80 14.76 -1.10
N VAL A 120 -10.62 13.58 -1.68
CA VAL A 120 -11.05 12.32 -1.08
C VAL A 120 -10.30 12.03 0.23
N GLY A 121 -8.99 12.22 0.26
CA GLY A 121 -8.20 12.10 1.49
C GLY A 121 -8.66 13.08 2.57
N ALA A 122 -8.97 14.32 2.19
CA ALA A 122 -9.53 15.33 3.10
C ALA A 122 -10.93 14.94 3.60
N LEU A 123 -11.80 14.41 2.76
CA LEU A 123 -13.12 13.89 3.13
C LEU A 123 -12.98 12.83 4.22
N ASN A 124 -12.10 11.83 4.02
CA ASN A 124 -11.85 10.79 5.01
C ASN A 124 -11.24 11.36 6.31
N GLY A 125 -10.25 12.25 6.17
CA GLY A 125 -9.65 12.91 7.32
C GLY A 125 -10.66 13.73 8.13
N ILE A 126 -11.59 14.45 7.48
CA ILE A 126 -12.66 15.20 8.14
C ILE A 126 -13.63 14.25 8.85
N THR A 127 -14.11 13.20 8.17
CA THR A 127 -15.08 12.25 8.76
C THR A 127 -14.50 11.55 9.99
N VAL A 128 -13.22 11.17 9.96
CA VAL A 128 -12.56 10.48 11.06
C VAL A 128 -12.16 11.43 12.18
N VAL A 129 -11.54 12.58 11.87
CA VAL A 129 -10.94 13.46 12.88
C VAL A 129 -11.95 14.47 13.42
N VAL A 130 -12.74 15.09 12.55
CA VAL A 130 -13.67 16.17 12.95
C VAL A 130 -15.01 15.58 13.38
N LEU A 131 -15.59 14.70 12.56
CA LEU A 131 -16.87 14.02 12.89
C LEU A 131 -16.68 12.87 13.86
N ARG A 132 -15.42 12.45 14.14
CA ARG A 132 -15.07 11.36 15.08
C ARG A 132 -15.75 10.03 14.76
N LEU A 133 -15.98 9.76 13.48
CA LEU A 133 -16.50 8.46 13.05
C LEU A 133 -15.40 7.40 13.12
N PRO A 134 -15.75 6.13 13.45
CA PRO A 134 -14.80 5.03 13.36
C PRO A 134 -14.20 4.94 11.95
N PRO A 135 -12.85 4.88 11.79
CA PRO A 135 -12.18 4.92 10.49
C PRO A 135 -12.72 3.89 9.50
N LEU A 136 -12.94 2.65 9.98
CA LEU A 136 -13.48 1.56 9.16
C LEU A 136 -14.84 1.91 8.54
N LEU A 137 -15.76 2.44 9.32
CA LEU A 137 -17.11 2.81 8.84
C LEU A 137 -17.09 4.05 7.95
N ALA A 138 -16.29 5.06 8.32
CA ALA A 138 -16.15 6.29 7.56
C ALA A 138 -15.61 5.99 6.15
N THR A 139 -14.50 5.25 6.07
CA THR A 139 -13.85 4.96 4.79
C THR A 139 -14.59 3.93 3.94
N LEU A 140 -15.36 3.01 4.56
CA LEU A 140 -16.27 2.13 3.85
C LEU A 140 -17.44 2.90 3.20
N ALA A 141 -18.01 3.87 3.91
CA ALA A 141 -19.05 4.73 3.36
C ALA A 141 -18.49 5.60 2.22
N SER A 142 -17.30 6.21 2.42
CA SER A 142 -16.61 6.96 1.37
C SER A 142 -16.30 6.10 0.16
N MET A 143 -15.84 4.85 0.35
CA MET A 143 -15.57 3.92 -0.75
C MET A 143 -16.77 3.76 -1.67
N ASN A 144 -17.96 3.52 -1.11
CA ASN A 144 -19.17 3.36 -1.90
C ASN A 144 -19.60 4.66 -2.61
N LEU A 145 -19.46 5.80 -1.92
CA LEU A 145 -19.74 7.11 -2.52
C LEU A 145 -18.81 7.37 -3.71
N ILE A 146 -17.52 7.15 -3.54
CA ILE A 146 -16.49 7.40 -4.55
C ILE A 146 -16.63 6.45 -5.73
N ALA A 147 -16.88 5.15 -5.47
CA ALA A 147 -17.15 4.19 -6.52
C ALA A 147 -18.41 4.53 -7.32
N GLY A 148 -19.46 5.03 -6.65
CA GLY A 148 -20.65 5.55 -7.33
C GLY A 148 -20.34 6.74 -8.22
N LEU A 149 -19.52 7.69 -7.77
CA LEU A 149 -19.09 8.84 -8.57
C LEU A 149 -18.23 8.41 -9.78
N GLU A 150 -17.32 7.44 -9.60
CA GLU A 150 -16.55 6.83 -10.69
C GLU A 150 -17.47 6.28 -11.78
N LEU A 151 -18.47 5.46 -11.40
CA LEU A 151 -19.43 4.87 -12.34
C LEU A 151 -20.28 5.92 -13.07
N VAL A 152 -20.70 6.97 -12.39
CA VAL A 152 -21.43 8.09 -13.00
C VAL A 152 -20.55 8.81 -14.03
N LEU A 153 -19.28 9.10 -13.68
CA LEU A 153 -18.36 9.83 -14.55
C LEU A 153 -17.95 9.01 -15.78
N THR A 154 -17.80 7.70 -15.62
CA THR A 154 -17.38 6.79 -16.68
C THR A 154 -18.55 6.18 -17.47
N HIS A 155 -19.80 6.45 -17.05
CA HIS A 155 -20.98 5.73 -17.58
C HIS A 155 -20.82 4.21 -17.52
N ASN A 156 -20.17 3.72 -16.44
CA ASN A 156 -19.87 2.31 -16.23
C ASN A 156 -19.10 1.66 -17.41
N SER A 157 -18.22 2.40 -18.04
CA SER A 157 -17.38 1.96 -19.15
C SER A 157 -15.93 2.36 -18.95
N VAL A 158 -15.02 1.66 -19.61
CA VAL A 158 -13.62 2.03 -19.68
C VAL A 158 -13.49 3.29 -20.54
N LEU A 159 -12.81 4.32 -20.05
CA LEU A 159 -12.48 5.52 -20.81
C LEU A 159 -11.06 5.40 -21.33
N PRO A 160 -10.85 5.07 -22.61
CA PRO A 160 -9.52 5.07 -23.20
C PRO A 160 -8.94 6.49 -23.15
N THR A 161 -7.66 6.59 -22.88
CA THR A 161 -6.98 7.89 -22.72
C THR A 161 -5.60 7.83 -23.34
N ASP A 162 -5.33 8.76 -24.22
CA ASP A 162 -4.00 8.98 -24.80
C ASP A 162 -3.48 10.32 -24.31
N SER A 163 -2.29 10.31 -23.72
CA SER A 163 -1.60 11.52 -23.29
C SER A 163 -0.10 11.30 -23.20
N ALA A 164 0.69 12.39 -23.40
CA ALA A 164 2.13 12.34 -23.31
C ALA A 164 2.64 11.79 -21.96
N LEU A 165 1.94 12.05 -20.85
CA LEU A 165 2.27 11.50 -19.54
C LEU A 165 2.10 9.98 -19.53
N LEU A 166 0.97 9.48 -20.02
CA LEU A 166 0.71 8.03 -20.02
C LEU A 166 1.68 7.29 -20.95
N ASP A 167 2.03 7.88 -22.10
CA ASP A 167 3.01 7.31 -23.01
C ASP A 167 4.39 7.18 -22.34
N ILE A 168 4.86 8.24 -21.66
CA ILE A 168 6.12 8.19 -20.90
C ILE A 168 6.06 7.16 -19.77
N LEU A 169 4.96 7.05 -19.07
CA LEU A 169 4.82 6.08 -17.97
C LEU A 169 4.73 4.64 -18.48
N ALA A 170 4.00 4.41 -19.58
CA ALA A 170 3.76 3.07 -20.13
C ALA A 170 4.97 2.52 -20.89
N ASN A 171 5.55 3.36 -21.78
CA ASN A 171 6.56 2.95 -22.76
C ASN A 171 7.97 3.46 -22.43
N GLY A 172 8.08 4.39 -21.45
CA GLY A 172 9.37 4.96 -21.07
C GLY A 172 10.23 3.96 -20.30
N GLU A 173 11.51 3.92 -20.63
CA GLU A 173 12.53 3.14 -19.93
C GLU A 173 13.73 4.03 -19.60
N TRP A 174 14.24 3.86 -18.41
CA TRP A 174 15.51 4.46 -17.99
C TRP A 174 16.39 3.40 -17.35
N LEU A 175 17.64 3.26 -17.86
CA LEU A 175 18.57 2.18 -17.47
C LEU A 175 17.97 0.78 -17.65
N GLN A 176 17.20 0.54 -18.71
CA GLN A 176 16.49 -0.71 -18.99
C GLN A 176 15.46 -1.10 -17.92
N VAL A 177 14.99 -0.11 -17.15
CA VAL A 177 13.95 -0.29 -16.12
C VAL A 177 12.76 0.59 -16.52
N PRO A 178 11.53 0.05 -16.53
CA PRO A 178 10.32 0.80 -16.84
C PRO A 178 10.13 2.00 -15.93
N VAL A 179 9.63 3.12 -16.48
CA VAL A 179 9.39 4.34 -15.70
C VAL A 179 8.43 4.11 -14.54
N LEU A 180 7.44 3.23 -14.68
CA LEU A 180 6.53 2.86 -13.58
C LEU A 180 7.29 2.33 -12.34
N ALA A 181 8.34 1.54 -12.54
CA ALA A 181 9.18 1.06 -11.44
C ALA A 181 9.91 2.21 -10.73
N TRP A 182 10.38 3.20 -11.50
CA TRP A 182 11.01 4.40 -10.93
C TRP A 182 10.02 5.24 -10.14
N VAL A 183 8.78 5.38 -10.59
CA VAL A 183 7.72 6.07 -9.84
C VAL A 183 7.51 5.40 -8.48
N LEU A 184 7.41 4.07 -8.44
CA LEU A 184 7.31 3.33 -7.18
C LEU A 184 8.49 3.60 -6.26
N LEU A 185 9.72 3.52 -6.78
CA LEU A 185 10.94 3.72 -6.00
C LEU A 185 11.04 5.16 -5.46
N VAL A 186 10.70 6.15 -6.28
CA VAL A 186 10.70 7.57 -5.88
C VAL A 186 9.65 7.81 -4.78
N VAL A 187 8.42 7.32 -4.95
CA VAL A 187 7.37 7.46 -3.93
C VAL A 187 7.78 6.75 -2.64
N ALA A 188 8.29 5.52 -2.72
CA ALA A 188 8.75 4.76 -1.55
C ALA A 188 9.94 5.47 -0.86
N LEU A 189 10.86 6.06 -1.62
CA LEU A 189 11.98 6.84 -1.07
C LEU A 189 11.47 8.10 -0.35
N LEU A 190 10.62 8.89 -1.00
CA LEU A 190 10.08 10.13 -0.42
C LEU A 190 9.28 9.85 0.86
N LEU A 191 8.39 8.86 0.83
CA LEU A 191 7.65 8.44 2.01
C LEU A 191 8.55 7.80 3.07
N GLY A 192 9.55 7.01 2.67
CA GLY A 192 10.55 6.45 3.55
C GLY A 192 11.34 7.53 4.29
N LEU A 193 11.79 8.56 3.59
CA LEU A 193 12.46 9.72 4.19
C LEU A 193 11.51 10.48 5.13
N LEU A 194 10.28 10.72 4.70
CA LEU A 194 9.27 11.41 5.49
C LEU A 194 8.88 10.64 6.77
N ILE A 195 8.68 9.35 6.68
CA ILE A 195 8.14 8.54 7.80
C ILE A 195 9.26 7.98 8.69
N GLN A 196 10.36 7.45 8.12
CA GLN A 196 11.42 6.81 8.92
C GLN A 196 12.52 7.78 9.37
N HIS A 197 12.76 8.87 8.63
CA HIS A 197 13.93 9.73 8.84
C HIS A 197 13.59 11.18 9.16
N SER A 198 12.30 11.53 9.39
CA SER A 198 11.91 12.90 9.75
C SER A 198 11.27 13.00 11.13
N PRO A 199 11.28 14.19 11.75
CA PRO A 199 10.52 14.45 12.98
C PRO A 199 9.01 14.25 12.83
N TYR A 200 8.47 14.44 11.62
CA TYR A 200 7.07 14.18 11.31
C TYR A 200 6.72 12.71 11.53
N GLY A 201 7.51 11.80 10.98
CA GLY A 201 7.26 10.36 11.11
C GLY A 201 7.35 9.88 12.56
N LEU A 202 8.35 10.34 13.32
CA LEU A 202 8.46 10.02 14.76
C LEU A 202 7.21 10.42 15.54
N ARG A 203 6.67 11.62 15.25
CA ARG A 203 5.43 12.10 15.88
C ARG A 203 4.22 11.33 15.40
N LEU A 204 4.17 10.95 14.11
CA LEU A 204 3.10 10.13 13.56
C LEU A 204 3.02 8.76 14.24
N TYR A 205 4.17 8.09 14.45
CA TYR A 205 4.23 6.85 15.23
C TYR A 205 3.76 7.05 16.68
N ALA A 206 4.23 8.11 17.35
CA ALA A 206 3.82 8.41 18.72
C ALA A 206 2.32 8.66 18.84
N VAL A 207 1.72 9.35 17.87
CA VAL A 207 0.28 9.61 17.79
C VAL A 207 -0.52 8.33 17.60
N GLY A 208 -0.05 7.42 16.73
CA GLY A 208 -0.76 6.18 16.47
C GLY A 208 -0.68 5.16 17.60
N GLU A 209 0.50 5.00 18.20
CA GLU A 209 0.70 4.00 19.27
C GLU A 209 0.14 4.43 20.62
N TYR A 210 0.33 5.72 21.00
CA TYR A 210 -0.07 6.26 22.30
C TYR A 210 -0.72 7.63 22.16
N PRO A 211 -1.96 7.73 21.59
CA PRO A 211 -2.60 9.02 21.30
C PRO A 211 -2.82 9.89 22.54
N GLU A 212 -3.11 9.29 23.70
CA GLU A 212 -3.29 10.05 24.95
C GLU A 212 -1.97 10.62 25.48
N ALA A 213 -0.89 9.84 25.44
CA ALA A 213 0.44 10.31 25.81
C ALA A 213 0.94 11.39 24.84
N ALA A 214 0.70 11.22 23.54
CA ALA A 214 1.04 12.22 22.52
C ALA A 214 0.29 13.55 22.78
N ARG A 215 -1.00 13.47 23.14
CA ARG A 215 -1.82 14.64 23.49
C ARG A 215 -1.31 15.33 24.74
N ALA A 216 -0.94 14.58 25.79
CA ALA A 216 -0.35 15.11 27.01
C ALA A 216 1.01 15.79 26.75
N ALA A 217 1.77 15.31 25.76
CA ALA A 217 3.01 15.93 25.29
C ALA A 217 2.79 17.15 24.37
N GLY A 218 1.54 17.61 24.16
CA GLY A 218 1.21 18.78 23.34
C GLY A 218 1.14 18.52 21.84
N LEU A 219 1.16 17.27 21.38
CA LEU A 219 1.00 16.95 19.96
C LEU A 219 -0.47 17.05 19.53
N GLY A 220 -0.71 17.69 18.40
CA GLY A 220 -2.04 17.76 17.78
C GLY A 220 -2.43 16.46 17.10
N VAL A 221 -2.88 15.45 17.86
CA VAL A 221 -3.21 14.10 17.35
C VAL A 221 -4.03 14.14 16.07
N GLY A 222 -5.13 14.91 16.06
CA GLY A 222 -6.00 15.03 14.88
C GLY A 222 -5.28 15.55 13.63
N ARG A 223 -4.29 16.44 13.78
CA ARG A 223 -3.53 17.00 12.64
C ARG A 223 -2.66 15.92 11.97
N TYR A 224 -2.03 15.06 12.76
CA TYR A 224 -1.21 13.97 12.24
C TYR A 224 -2.07 12.88 11.57
N VAL A 225 -3.18 12.51 12.20
CA VAL A 225 -4.14 11.56 11.60
C VAL A 225 -4.71 12.14 10.31
N PHE A 226 -5.16 13.39 10.30
CA PHE A 226 -5.68 14.06 9.10
C PHE A 226 -4.64 14.08 7.96
N SER A 227 -3.40 14.44 8.28
CA SER A 227 -2.32 14.49 7.28
C SER A 227 -1.99 13.12 6.69
N SER A 228 -2.14 12.02 7.44
CA SER A 228 -1.94 10.68 6.90
C SER A 228 -2.97 10.31 5.84
N TYR A 229 -4.24 10.73 5.98
CA TYR A 229 -5.26 10.58 4.94
C TYR A 229 -4.98 11.43 3.70
N LEU A 230 -4.43 12.64 3.87
CA LEU A 230 -4.01 13.46 2.72
C LEU A 230 -2.88 12.79 1.93
N ILE A 231 -1.87 12.25 2.63
CA ILE A 231 -0.78 11.50 2.02
C ILE A 231 -1.33 10.28 1.26
N ALA A 232 -2.26 9.55 1.86
CA ALA A 232 -2.93 8.41 1.24
C ALA A 232 -3.70 8.80 -0.03
N GLY A 233 -4.41 9.94 0.00
CA GLY A 233 -5.11 10.49 -1.15
C GLY A 233 -4.17 10.86 -2.31
N LEU A 234 -3.00 11.46 -2.00
CA LEU A 234 -1.96 11.72 -3.01
C LEU A 234 -1.37 10.44 -3.60
N CYS A 235 -1.15 9.42 -2.77
CA CYS A 235 -0.71 8.12 -3.23
C CYS A 235 -1.75 7.49 -4.18
N ALA A 236 -3.04 7.60 -3.87
CA ALA A 236 -4.11 7.09 -4.73
C ALA A 236 -4.12 7.79 -6.10
N ALA A 237 -4.00 9.13 -6.13
CA ALA A 237 -3.92 9.89 -7.38
C ALA A 237 -2.65 9.54 -8.19
N THR A 238 -1.51 9.36 -7.51
CA THR A 238 -0.27 8.94 -8.18
C THR A 238 -0.38 7.53 -8.74
N ALA A 239 -0.97 6.60 -7.98
CA ALA A 239 -1.24 5.25 -8.44
C ALA A 239 -2.26 5.22 -9.60
N ALA A 240 -3.18 6.20 -9.67
CA ALA A 240 -4.12 6.33 -10.77
C ALA A 240 -3.42 6.64 -12.10
N PHE A 241 -2.40 7.50 -12.12
CA PHE A 241 -1.58 7.72 -13.33
C PHE A 241 -0.86 6.45 -13.77
N CYS A 242 -0.29 5.69 -12.81
CA CYS A 242 0.35 4.40 -13.11
C CYS A 242 -0.65 3.39 -13.65
N SER A 243 -1.86 3.32 -13.07
CA SER A 243 -2.94 2.45 -13.52
C SER A 243 -3.43 2.83 -14.91
N SER A 244 -3.68 4.11 -15.14
CA SER A 244 -4.12 4.62 -16.45
C SER A 244 -3.07 4.40 -17.55
N ALA A 245 -1.78 4.49 -17.22
CA ALA A 245 -0.71 4.16 -18.14
C ALA A 245 -0.67 2.66 -18.45
N TYR A 246 -0.80 1.81 -17.43
CA TYR A 246 -0.72 0.36 -17.57
C TYR A 246 -1.91 -0.21 -18.36
N PHE A 247 -3.11 0.34 -18.18
CA PHE A 247 -4.35 -0.10 -18.84
C PHE A 247 -4.79 0.77 -20.03
N SER A 248 -4.01 1.78 -20.39
CA SER A 248 -4.31 2.75 -21.47
C SER A 248 -5.62 3.49 -21.26
N GLY A 249 -5.94 3.84 -20.02
CA GLY A 249 -7.15 4.57 -19.65
C GLY A 249 -7.68 4.27 -18.25
N SER A 250 -8.90 4.73 -17.96
CA SER A 250 -9.55 4.35 -16.70
C SER A 250 -10.07 2.92 -16.76
N THR A 251 -10.08 2.23 -15.63
CA THR A 251 -10.66 0.89 -15.48
C THR A 251 -11.78 0.93 -14.46
N THR A 252 -12.85 0.18 -14.70
CA THR A 252 -13.88 -0.08 -13.70
C THR A 252 -13.47 -1.22 -12.78
N GLY A 253 -13.96 -1.23 -11.52
CA GLY A 253 -13.68 -2.35 -10.59
C GLY A 253 -12.40 -2.20 -9.79
N SER A 254 -11.85 -0.99 -9.66
CA SER A 254 -10.63 -0.72 -8.87
C SER A 254 -10.72 -1.20 -7.42
N GLY A 255 -11.94 -1.38 -6.88
CA GLY A 255 -12.17 -1.92 -5.54
C GLY A 255 -11.59 -3.32 -5.30
N GLU A 256 -11.38 -4.12 -6.33
CA GLU A 256 -10.75 -5.45 -6.22
C GLU A 256 -9.29 -5.38 -5.74
N LEU A 257 -8.60 -4.26 -5.97
CA LEU A 257 -7.23 -4.05 -5.50
C LEU A 257 -7.12 -3.89 -3.99
N LEU A 258 -8.24 -3.57 -3.30
CA LEU A 258 -8.25 -3.25 -1.88
C LEU A 258 -7.67 -4.36 -1.02
N LEU A 259 -8.06 -5.62 -1.28
CA LEU A 259 -7.57 -6.77 -0.52
C LEU A 259 -6.05 -6.90 -0.61
N SER A 260 -5.49 -6.75 -1.81
CA SER A 260 -4.06 -6.78 -2.05
C SER A 260 -3.33 -5.64 -1.35
N VAL A 261 -3.87 -4.42 -1.40
CA VAL A 261 -3.32 -3.23 -0.76
C VAL A 261 -3.27 -3.40 0.76
N VAL A 262 -4.36 -3.89 1.36
CA VAL A 262 -4.44 -4.18 2.80
C VAL A 262 -3.45 -5.28 3.18
N ALA A 263 -3.38 -6.37 2.40
CA ALA A 263 -2.42 -7.44 2.61
C ALA A 263 -0.98 -6.94 2.63
N ILE A 264 -0.60 -6.12 1.65
CA ILE A 264 0.75 -5.54 1.55
C ILE A 264 1.06 -4.66 2.75
N ALA A 265 0.14 -3.75 3.14
CA ALA A 265 0.36 -2.82 4.24
C ALA A 265 0.59 -3.56 5.58
N PHE A 266 -0.20 -4.59 5.87
CA PHE A 266 -0.04 -5.39 7.08
C PHE A 266 1.18 -6.32 7.02
N LEU A 267 1.42 -6.98 5.88
CA LEU A 267 2.59 -7.83 5.68
C LEU A 267 3.89 -7.01 5.78
N GLY A 268 3.86 -5.73 5.37
CA GLY A 268 4.97 -4.79 5.55
C GLY A 268 5.44 -4.66 7.00
N GLY A 269 4.52 -4.74 7.96
CA GLY A 269 4.85 -4.77 9.39
C GLY A 269 5.62 -6.02 9.80
N VAL A 270 5.35 -7.17 9.19
CA VAL A 270 6.04 -8.45 9.48
C VAL A 270 7.50 -8.43 9.02
N PHE A 271 7.82 -7.67 7.95
CA PHE A 271 9.20 -7.46 7.51
C PHE A 271 9.98 -6.48 8.42
N SER A 272 9.29 -5.80 9.35
CA SER A 272 9.92 -4.91 10.32
C SER A 272 10.49 -5.66 11.51
N ARG A 273 11.69 -5.24 11.97
CA ARG A 273 12.29 -5.80 13.20
C ARG A 273 11.45 -5.53 14.46
N ARG A 274 10.64 -4.48 14.43
CA ARG A 274 9.76 -4.07 15.54
C ARG A 274 8.32 -4.52 15.36
N LEU A 275 8.00 -5.25 14.28
CA LEU A 275 6.66 -5.67 13.90
C LEU A 275 5.67 -4.48 13.76
N VAL A 276 6.19 -3.31 13.42
CA VAL A 276 5.41 -2.09 13.21
C VAL A 276 5.40 -1.78 11.71
N ALA A 277 4.25 -1.31 11.22
CA ALA A 277 4.10 -0.89 9.83
C ALA A 277 5.15 0.17 9.47
N ASN A 278 5.81 0.01 8.32
CA ASN A 278 6.85 0.94 7.84
C ASN A 278 6.99 0.83 6.32
N ILE A 279 7.46 1.89 5.68
CA ILE A 279 7.55 1.97 4.21
C ILE A 279 8.53 0.94 3.60
N PRO A 280 9.75 0.72 4.12
CA PRO A 280 10.63 -0.30 3.58
C PRO A 280 10.02 -1.72 3.62
N GLY A 281 9.35 -2.07 4.73
CA GLY A 281 8.64 -3.34 4.85
C GLY A 281 7.48 -3.46 3.86
N THR A 282 6.71 -2.37 3.66
CA THR A 282 5.64 -2.30 2.67
C THR A 282 6.19 -2.52 1.25
N LEU A 283 7.35 -1.92 0.91
CA LEU A 283 7.99 -2.15 -0.38
C LEU A 283 8.40 -3.63 -0.57
N LEU A 284 8.99 -4.25 0.46
CA LEU A 284 9.31 -5.69 0.43
C LEU A 284 8.06 -6.56 0.26
N ALA A 285 6.98 -6.24 0.97
CA ALA A 285 5.71 -6.94 0.85
C ALA A 285 5.09 -6.76 -0.55
N THR A 286 5.21 -5.56 -1.13
CA THR A 286 4.80 -5.27 -2.50
C THR A 286 5.52 -6.16 -3.50
N LEU A 287 6.85 -6.25 -3.39
CA LEU A 287 7.65 -7.09 -4.28
C LEU A 287 7.34 -8.58 -4.07
N LEU A 288 7.14 -9.02 -2.83
CA LEU A 288 6.72 -10.40 -2.56
C LEU A 288 5.42 -10.75 -3.30
N LEU A 289 4.38 -9.93 -3.15
CA LEU A 289 3.11 -10.16 -3.85
C LEU A 289 3.26 -9.98 -5.36
N GLY A 290 4.04 -9.01 -5.84
CA GLY A 290 4.32 -8.83 -7.27
C GLY A 290 4.97 -10.08 -7.89
N PHE A 291 6.01 -10.61 -7.25
CA PHE A 291 6.65 -11.84 -7.71
C PHE A 291 5.74 -13.06 -7.61
N LEU A 292 4.89 -13.14 -6.60
CA LEU A 292 3.92 -14.22 -6.44
C LEU A 292 2.87 -14.18 -7.56
N ILE A 293 2.30 -13.01 -7.84
CA ILE A 293 1.33 -12.82 -8.94
C ILE A 293 1.98 -13.19 -10.28
N ASN A 294 3.17 -12.65 -10.55
CA ASN A 294 3.90 -12.89 -11.77
C ASN A 294 4.28 -14.37 -11.93
N GLY A 295 4.74 -15.04 -10.85
CA GLY A 295 5.05 -16.46 -10.88
C GLY A 295 3.84 -17.32 -11.24
N PHE A 296 2.66 -17.01 -10.70
CA PHE A 296 1.43 -17.68 -11.07
C PHE A 296 1.03 -17.42 -12.53
N GLN A 297 1.20 -16.19 -13.01
CA GLN A 297 0.94 -15.84 -14.42
C GLN A 297 1.86 -16.64 -15.37
N LEU A 298 3.16 -16.73 -15.08
CA LEU A 298 4.11 -17.50 -15.88
C LEU A 298 3.83 -19.01 -15.90
N LEU A 299 3.26 -19.54 -14.82
CA LEU A 299 2.81 -20.92 -14.72
C LEU A 299 1.39 -21.16 -15.29
N ASN A 300 0.75 -20.12 -15.86
CA ASN A 300 -0.64 -20.15 -16.32
C ASN A 300 -1.65 -20.58 -15.24
N ILE A 301 -1.35 -20.28 -13.97
CA ILE A 301 -2.26 -20.51 -12.86
C ILE A 301 -3.27 -19.35 -12.84
N ALA A 302 -4.55 -19.69 -12.78
CA ALA A 302 -5.61 -18.70 -12.83
C ALA A 302 -5.54 -17.70 -11.68
N SER A 303 -5.81 -16.42 -11.98
CA SER A 303 -5.66 -15.29 -11.04
C SER A 303 -6.50 -15.41 -9.78
N PHE A 304 -7.62 -16.13 -9.77
CA PHE A 304 -8.42 -16.35 -8.56
C PHE A 304 -7.66 -17.12 -7.46
N TRP A 305 -6.67 -17.94 -7.79
CA TRP A 305 -5.80 -18.57 -6.80
C TRP A 305 -4.93 -17.56 -6.06
N VAL A 306 -4.55 -16.47 -6.74
CA VAL A 306 -3.79 -15.36 -6.12
C VAL A 306 -4.59 -14.77 -4.97
N ASN A 307 -5.89 -14.50 -5.17
CA ASN A 307 -6.76 -13.96 -4.12
C ASN A 307 -6.88 -14.93 -2.93
N GLY A 308 -6.97 -16.23 -3.18
CA GLY A 308 -6.96 -17.25 -2.14
C GLY A 308 -5.67 -17.24 -1.32
N VAL A 309 -4.52 -17.19 -1.98
CA VAL A 309 -3.21 -17.11 -1.31
C VAL A 309 -3.06 -15.82 -0.51
N GLN A 310 -3.49 -14.68 -1.06
CA GLN A 310 -3.50 -13.40 -0.34
C GLN A 310 -4.36 -13.46 0.92
N GLY A 311 -5.56 -14.04 0.83
CA GLY A 311 -6.44 -14.24 1.98
C GLY A 311 -5.78 -15.07 3.08
N VAL A 312 -5.15 -16.18 2.72
CA VAL A 312 -4.39 -17.02 3.67
C VAL A 312 -3.22 -16.24 4.27
N LEU A 313 -2.47 -15.47 3.49
CA LEU A 313 -1.36 -14.65 3.98
C LEU A 313 -1.85 -13.60 4.99
N ILE A 314 -2.97 -12.93 4.73
CA ILE A 314 -3.56 -11.95 5.67
C ILE A 314 -3.93 -12.65 6.98
N LEU A 315 -4.62 -13.79 6.92
CA LEU A 315 -5.01 -14.55 8.11
C LEU A 315 -3.79 -14.97 8.94
N LEU A 316 -2.72 -15.44 8.29
CA LEU A 316 -1.46 -15.80 8.96
C LEU A 316 -0.82 -14.60 9.63
N VAL A 317 -0.75 -13.44 8.96
CA VAL A 317 -0.19 -12.20 9.51
C VAL A 317 -0.99 -11.72 10.71
N VAL A 318 -2.31 -11.70 10.62
CA VAL A 318 -3.20 -11.29 11.72
C VAL A 318 -3.08 -12.25 12.90
N ALA A 319 -3.07 -13.56 12.67
CA ALA A 319 -2.89 -14.57 13.70
C ALA A 319 -1.53 -14.44 14.41
N MET A 320 -0.44 -14.27 13.66
CA MET A 320 0.90 -14.05 14.21
C MET A 320 0.97 -12.76 15.04
N SER A 321 0.44 -11.66 14.53
CA SER A 321 0.41 -10.37 15.25
C SER A 321 -0.39 -10.47 16.54
N SER A 322 -1.52 -11.19 16.53
CA SER A 322 -2.36 -11.42 17.71
C SER A 322 -1.66 -12.31 18.75
N ALA A 323 -0.96 -13.36 18.32
CA ALA A 323 -0.21 -14.24 19.22
C ALA A 323 0.93 -13.51 19.94
N LEU A 324 1.69 -12.69 19.19
CA LEU A 324 2.81 -11.92 19.76
C LEU A 324 2.35 -10.88 20.78
N ARG A 325 1.22 -10.20 20.54
CA ARG A 325 0.64 -9.25 21.52
C ARG A 325 0.17 -9.92 22.81
N LYS A 326 -0.32 -11.16 22.74
CA LYS A 326 -0.69 -11.90 23.96
C LYS A 326 0.52 -12.26 24.82
N GLU A 327 1.68 -12.52 24.21
CA GLU A 327 2.91 -12.78 24.95
C GLU A 327 3.50 -11.52 25.61
N GLU A 328 3.35 -10.33 24.99
CA GLU A 328 3.81 -9.05 25.54
C GLU A 328 2.85 -8.48 26.61
N GLY A 329 1.56 -8.75 26.53
CA GLY A 329 0.55 -8.30 27.51
C GLY A 329 0.39 -9.22 28.73
N GLY A 330 1.08 -10.35 28.78
CA GLY A 330 1.11 -11.31 29.87
C GLY A 330 2.29 -11.18 30.84
N LEU A 331 3.06 -10.10 30.71
CA LEU A 331 4.10 -9.65 31.65
C LEU A 331 3.67 -8.35 32.31
#